data_b310752c8769b377ccfec2de0cd6adca
#
_entry.id   b310752c8769b377ccfec2de0cd6adca
#
_cell.length_a   1.000
_cell.length_b   1.000
_cell.length_c   1.000
_cell.angle_alpha   90.00
_cell.angle_beta   90.00
_cell.angle_gamma   90.00
#
_symmetry.space_group_name_H-M   'P 1'
#
loop_
_entity.id
_entity.type
_entity.pdbx_description
1 polymer ?
#
loop_
_entity_poly.entity_id
_entity_poly.type
_entity_poly.pdbx_seq_one_letter_code
_entity_poly.pdbx_strand_id
1 'polypeptide(L)'
;MNTLFQAGARVQRICEAHSWNFCFIGGVANFRWGTPRLTNDLDLTLLTGFGREAAFVDALLAAFEARIADAEAFALANRVLLLRTPDGFGVDVALGAMPFEEAACERSSNIEIVPGAVLRTCSAEDLIVHKAFASRPQDWVDIEGVILKQRGVLAWSQLWTDLAELSALKGEVAMLETLEQVITRAERVVGPFAHAR
;
A
#
# COMPACT_ATOMS: atom_id res chain seq x y z
N MET A 1 -14.92 11.89 -2.40
CA MET A 1 -13.47 11.77 -2.11
C MET A 1 -13.10 12.26 -0.72
N ASN A 2 -13.53 13.45 -0.30
CA ASN A 2 -13.25 13.96 1.07
C ASN A 2 -13.68 12.99 2.19
N THR A 3 -14.82 12.32 2.04
CA THR A 3 -15.35 11.37 3.04
C THR A 3 -14.49 10.09 3.15
N LEU A 4 -13.91 9.60 2.07
CA LEU A 4 -12.99 8.45 2.10
C LEU A 4 -11.73 8.78 2.93
N PHE A 5 -11.09 9.93 2.68
CA PHE A 5 -9.88 10.32 3.41
C PHE A 5 -10.16 10.64 4.88
N GLN A 6 -11.34 11.16 5.19
CA GLN A 6 -11.80 11.33 6.57
C GLN A 6 -12.03 9.97 7.26
N ALA A 7 -12.58 8.99 6.54
CA ALA A 7 -12.68 7.62 7.03
C ALA A 7 -11.28 7.01 7.29
N GLY A 8 -10.32 7.23 6.36
CA GLY A 8 -8.92 6.85 6.56
C GLY A 8 -8.31 7.46 7.82
N ALA A 9 -8.55 8.74 8.08
CA ALA A 9 -8.08 9.40 9.29
C ALA A 9 -8.69 8.80 10.58
N ARG A 10 -9.90 8.23 10.52
CA ARG A 10 -10.46 7.47 11.66
C ARG A 10 -9.76 6.14 11.87
N VAL A 11 -9.48 5.41 10.79
CA VAL A 11 -8.71 4.16 10.85
C VAL A 11 -7.33 4.43 11.44
N GLN A 12 -6.63 5.47 10.95
CA GLN A 12 -5.33 5.89 11.45
C GLN A 12 -5.34 6.18 12.96
N ARG A 13 -6.33 6.94 13.44
CA ARG A 13 -6.43 7.24 14.89
C ARG A 13 -6.54 6.00 15.75
N ILE A 14 -7.19 4.93 15.27
CA ILE A 14 -7.24 3.66 16.00
C ILE A 14 -5.85 3.02 16.06
N CYS A 15 -5.16 2.96 14.93
CA CYS A 15 -3.80 2.43 14.89
C CYS A 15 -2.84 3.23 15.80
N GLU A 16 -2.94 4.56 15.79
CA GLU A 16 -2.15 5.46 16.64
C GLU A 16 -2.46 5.28 18.13
N ALA A 17 -3.75 5.15 18.49
CA ALA A 17 -4.17 4.93 19.89
C ALA A 17 -3.61 3.62 20.47
N HIS A 18 -3.41 2.61 19.61
CA HIS A 18 -2.77 1.35 19.99
C HIS A 18 -1.24 1.36 19.82
N SER A 19 -0.65 2.47 19.37
CA SER A 19 0.78 2.57 19.06
C SER A 19 1.24 1.52 18.04
N TRP A 20 0.40 1.18 17.08
CA TRP A 20 0.71 0.22 16.04
C TRP A 20 1.52 0.85 14.91
N ASN A 21 2.42 0.06 14.33
CA ASN A 21 3.13 0.44 13.12
C ASN A 21 2.30 0.07 11.90
N PHE A 22 2.06 1.06 11.04
CA PHE A 22 1.22 0.89 9.85
C PHE A 22 1.55 1.93 8.79
N CYS A 23 1.10 1.70 7.57
CA CYS A 23 1.00 2.74 6.54
C CYS A 23 -0.14 2.45 5.57
N PHE A 24 -0.77 3.51 5.04
CA PHE A 24 -1.68 3.38 3.90
C PHE A 24 -0.88 3.10 2.64
N ILE A 25 -1.40 2.17 1.83
CA ILE A 25 -0.87 1.75 0.54
C ILE A 25 -1.94 1.97 -0.54
N GLY A 26 -1.88 1.25 -1.65
CA GLY A 26 -2.96 1.18 -2.64
C GLY A 26 -3.40 2.52 -3.20
N GLY A 27 -4.73 2.73 -3.26
CA GLY A 27 -5.35 3.91 -3.87
C GLY A 27 -5.04 5.22 -3.16
N VAL A 28 -4.93 5.20 -1.83
CA VAL A 28 -4.60 6.38 -1.00
C VAL A 28 -3.16 6.85 -1.28
N ALA A 29 -2.21 5.93 -1.27
CA ALA A 29 -0.82 6.25 -1.59
C ALA A 29 -0.67 6.69 -3.06
N ASN A 30 -1.44 6.10 -3.98
CA ASN A 30 -1.45 6.50 -5.39
C ASN A 30 -1.98 7.94 -5.58
N PHE A 31 -2.93 8.39 -4.76
CA PHE A 31 -3.39 9.79 -4.79
C PHE A 31 -2.24 10.76 -4.48
N ARG A 32 -1.37 10.41 -3.54
CA ARG A 32 -0.18 11.19 -3.20
C ARG A 32 0.87 11.17 -4.30
N TRP A 33 1.26 9.99 -4.75
CA TRP A 33 2.48 9.76 -5.52
C TRP A 33 2.28 9.63 -7.03
N GLY A 34 1.10 9.17 -7.47
CA GLY A 34 0.78 8.88 -8.85
C GLY A 34 -0.31 9.78 -9.43
N THR A 35 -0.96 9.29 -10.48
CA THR A 35 -2.13 9.93 -11.08
C THR A 35 -3.36 9.63 -10.24
N PRO A 36 -4.04 10.64 -9.66
CA PRO A 36 -5.24 10.41 -8.87
C PRO A 36 -6.33 9.74 -9.70
N ARG A 37 -6.93 8.69 -9.13
CA ARG A 37 -8.11 8.03 -9.68
C ARG A 37 -9.13 7.75 -8.60
N LEU A 38 -10.35 7.43 -9.00
CA LEU A 38 -11.38 7.05 -8.05
C LEU A 38 -10.97 5.76 -7.33
N THR A 39 -11.06 5.77 -6.00
CA THR A 39 -10.95 4.59 -5.14
C THR A 39 -12.09 4.61 -4.13
N ASN A 40 -12.61 3.44 -3.80
CA ASN A 40 -13.68 3.25 -2.82
C ASN A 40 -13.22 2.53 -1.57
N ASP A 41 -11.98 2.05 -1.58
CA ASP A 41 -11.40 1.26 -0.50
C ASP A 41 -10.14 1.93 0.04
N LEU A 42 -9.89 1.69 1.31
CA LEU A 42 -8.68 2.05 2.03
C LEU A 42 -7.82 0.79 2.16
N ASP A 43 -6.64 0.82 1.58
CA ASP A 43 -5.66 -0.27 1.72
C ASP A 43 -4.62 0.12 2.77
N LEU A 44 -4.36 -0.76 3.72
CA LEU A 44 -3.48 -0.52 4.87
C LEU A 44 -2.58 -1.73 5.10
N THR A 45 -1.29 -1.52 5.27
CA THR A 45 -0.38 -2.49 5.88
C THR A 45 -0.28 -2.19 7.37
N LEU A 46 -0.60 -3.18 8.21
CA LEU A 46 -0.50 -3.13 9.67
C LEU A 46 0.50 -4.18 10.13
N LEU A 47 1.60 -3.77 10.78
CA LEU A 47 2.61 -4.72 11.24
C LEU A 47 2.12 -5.48 12.47
N THR A 48 1.78 -6.73 12.28
CA THR A 48 1.33 -7.64 13.34
C THR A 48 2.43 -8.62 13.77
N GLY A 49 3.40 -8.86 12.88
CA GLY A 49 4.32 -9.98 13.00
C GLY A 49 3.64 -11.32 12.74
N PHE A 50 4.39 -12.41 12.90
CA PHE A 50 3.85 -13.77 12.80
C PHE A 50 3.40 -14.27 14.17
N GLY A 51 2.21 -14.90 14.23
CA GLY A 51 1.67 -15.56 15.42
C GLY A 51 1.07 -14.61 16.47
N ARG A 52 0.92 -13.32 16.16
CA ARG A 52 0.30 -12.32 17.06
C ARG A 52 -0.88 -11.61 16.43
N GLU A 53 -1.31 -12.05 15.26
CA GLU A 53 -2.32 -11.39 14.43
C GLU A 53 -3.68 -11.28 15.13
N ALA A 54 -4.08 -12.31 15.89
CA ALA A 54 -5.39 -12.38 16.52
C ALA A 54 -5.72 -11.15 17.39
N ALA A 55 -4.79 -10.67 18.19
CA ALA A 55 -5.01 -9.50 19.05
C ALA A 55 -5.29 -8.21 18.25
N PHE A 56 -4.69 -8.06 17.07
CA PHE A 56 -4.94 -6.93 16.16
C PHE A 56 -6.28 -7.08 15.46
N VAL A 57 -6.61 -8.30 15.02
CA VAL A 57 -7.89 -8.62 14.38
C VAL A 57 -9.05 -8.36 15.34
N ASP A 58 -8.98 -8.85 16.59
CA ASP A 58 -9.99 -8.64 17.62
C ASP A 58 -10.25 -7.15 17.87
N ALA A 59 -9.18 -6.36 18.04
CA ALA A 59 -9.30 -4.94 18.31
C ALA A 59 -9.91 -4.18 17.11
N LEU A 60 -9.58 -4.57 15.87
CA LEU A 60 -10.15 -3.96 14.68
C LEU A 60 -11.62 -4.37 14.47
N LEU A 61 -11.98 -5.64 14.73
CA LEU A 61 -13.37 -6.11 14.68
C LEU A 61 -14.26 -5.48 15.76
N ALA A 62 -13.68 -5.08 16.89
CA ALA A 62 -14.40 -4.31 17.90
C ALA A 62 -14.71 -2.87 17.45
N ALA A 63 -13.94 -2.31 16.51
CA ALA A 63 -14.04 -0.93 16.04
C ALA A 63 -14.79 -0.79 14.70
N PHE A 64 -14.78 -1.83 13.86
CA PHE A 64 -15.32 -1.81 12.50
C PHE A 64 -16.15 -3.05 12.19
N GLU A 65 -17.11 -2.90 11.29
CA GLU A 65 -17.89 -4.03 10.77
C GLU A 65 -17.04 -4.90 9.84
N ALA A 66 -17.15 -6.22 9.99
CA ALA A 66 -16.58 -7.17 9.04
C ALA A 66 -17.35 -7.16 7.71
N ARG A 67 -16.64 -7.22 6.57
CA ARG A 67 -17.30 -7.33 5.25
C ARG A 67 -17.72 -8.74 4.88
N ILE A 68 -17.20 -9.75 5.57
CA ILE A 68 -17.47 -11.17 5.29
C ILE A 68 -17.78 -11.90 6.60
N ALA A 69 -18.54 -12.99 6.49
CA ALA A 69 -18.67 -13.94 7.58
C ALA A 69 -17.30 -14.57 7.88
N ASP A 70 -17.11 -15.04 9.12
CA ASP A 70 -15.86 -15.67 9.57
C ASP A 70 -14.60 -14.84 9.30
N ALA A 71 -14.73 -13.50 9.42
CA ALA A 71 -13.68 -12.54 9.07
C ALA A 71 -12.36 -12.78 9.83
N GLU A 72 -12.43 -13.20 11.11
CA GLU A 72 -11.25 -13.56 11.90
C GLU A 72 -10.54 -14.77 11.31
N ALA A 73 -11.25 -15.88 11.09
CA ALA A 73 -10.66 -17.08 10.51
C ALA A 73 -10.07 -16.82 9.12
N PHE A 74 -10.77 -16.03 8.29
CA PHE A 74 -10.27 -15.60 6.99
C PHE A 74 -9.00 -14.78 7.12
N ALA A 75 -8.98 -13.81 8.04
CA ALA A 75 -7.83 -12.93 8.24
C ALA A 75 -6.59 -13.69 8.70
N LEU A 76 -6.75 -14.62 9.64
CA LEU A 76 -5.64 -15.46 10.13
C LEU A 76 -5.10 -16.40 9.05
N ALA A 77 -5.96 -16.92 8.18
CA ALA A 77 -5.56 -17.81 7.10
C ALA A 77 -4.93 -17.10 5.91
N ASN A 78 -5.42 -15.89 5.57
CA ASN A 78 -5.03 -15.15 4.34
C ASN A 78 -4.19 -13.90 4.61
N ARG A 79 -3.95 -13.55 5.88
CA ARG A 79 -3.24 -12.36 6.32
C ARG A 79 -3.83 -11.06 5.78
N VAL A 80 -5.15 -11.01 5.58
CA VAL A 80 -5.92 -9.84 5.17
C VAL A 80 -7.24 -9.79 5.92
N LEU A 81 -7.47 -8.70 6.67
CA LEU A 81 -8.74 -8.45 7.33
C LEU A 81 -9.58 -7.47 6.51
N LEU A 82 -10.80 -7.88 6.17
CA LEU A 82 -11.72 -7.13 5.34
C LEU A 82 -12.79 -6.45 6.19
N LEU A 83 -12.73 -5.13 6.31
CA LEU A 83 -13.57 -4.31 7.17
C LEU A 83 -14.39 -3.29 6.37
N ARG A 84 -15.37 -2.71 7.04
CA ARG A 84 -16.18 -1.59 6.56
C ARG A 84 -16.23 -0.48 7.59
N THR A 85 -16.01 0.75 7.15
CA THR A 85 -16.20 1.92 8.00
C THR A 85 -17.67 2.23 8.18
N PRO A 86 -18.09 2.98 9.23
CA PRO A 86 -19.48 3.41 9.42
C PRO A 86 -20.05 4.18 8.23
N ASP A 87 -19.20 4.83 7.43
CA ASP A 87 -19.62 5.55 6.22
C ASP A 87 -19.71 4.64 4.98
N GLY A 88 -19.51 3.33 5.15
CA GLY A 88 -19.66 2.33 4.09
C GLY A 88 -18.43 2.06 3.23
N PHE A 89 -17.29 2.69 3.48
CA PHE A 89 -16.05 2.43 2.74
C PHE A 89 -15.40 1.11 3.17
N GLY A 90 -14.87 0.36 2.21
CA GLY A 90 -14.04 -0.81 2.47
C GLY A 90 -12.71 -0.44 3.11
N VAL A 91 -12.21 -1.32 3.99
CA VAL A 91 -10.85 -1.23 4.54
C VAL A 91 -10.22 -2.61 4.45
N ASP A 92 -9.16 -2.72 3.65
CA ASP A 92 -8.39 -3.93 3.47
C ASP A 92 -7.10 -3.80 4.28
N VAL A 93 -7.02 -4.55 5.38
CA VAL A 93 -5.88 -4.52 6.29
C VAL A 93 -4.99 -5.73 6.04
N ALA A 94 -3.85 -5.53 5.37
CA ALA A 94 -2.81 -6.54 5.28
C ALA A 94 -2.12 -6.69 6.65
N LEU A 95 -2.07 -7.92 7.18
CA LEU A 95 -1.42 -8.25 8.45
C LEU A 95 0.06 -8.50 8.20
N GLY A 96 0.83 -7.42 8.15
CA GLY A 96 2.23 -7.38 7.75
C GLY A 96 3.16 -8.08 8.73
N ALA A 97 4.16 -8.78 8.20
CA ALA A 97 5.21 -9.45 8.98
C ALA A 97 6.51 -9.66 8.17
N MET A 98 6.53 -9.21 6.93
CA MET A 98 7.70 -9.36 6.05
C MET A 98 8.67 -8.19 6.25
N PRO A 99 9.98 -8.40 6.09
CA PRO A 99 10.98 -7.32 6.20
C PRO A 99 10.67 -6.12 5.30
N PHE A 100 10.18 -6.36 4.08
CA PHE A 100 9.76 -5.28 3.19
C PHE A 100 8.62 -4.44 3.80
N GLU A 101 7.62 -5.07 4.43
CA GLU A 101 6.49 -4.37 5.04
C GLU A 101 6.93 -3.54 6.26
N GLU A 102 7.89 -4.06 7.05
CA GLU A 102 8.52 -3.33 8.15
C GLU A 102 9.21 -2.07 7.64
N ALA A 103 10.07 -2.22 6.64
CA ALA A 103 10.80 -1.12 6.02
C ALA A 103 9.85 -0.10 5.36
N ALA A 104 8.77 -0.54 4.70
CA ALA A 104 7.77 0.34 4.10
C ALA A 104 7.02 1.17 5.17
N CYS A 105 6.71 0.58 6.33
CA CYS A 105 6.13 1.32 7.45
C CYS A 105 7.12 2.33 8.05
N GLU A 106 8.41 2.00 8.15
CA GLU A 106 9.45 2.91 8.63
C GLU A 106 9.65 4.11 7.69
N ARG A 107 9.66 3.87 6.37
CA ARG A 107 9.80 4.91 5.34
C ARG A 107 8.53 5.75 5.15
N SER A 108 7.41 5.34 5.75
CA SER A 108 6.13 6.03 5.61
C SER A 108 6.15 7.43 6.22
N SER A 109 5.35 8.32 5.67
CA SER A 109 5.26 9.70 6.15
C SER A 109 3.85 10.25 6.03
N ASN A 110 3.54 11.21 6.91
CA ASN A 110 2.26 11.87 6.96
C ASN A 110 2.10 12.89 5.82
N ILE A 111 0.90 12.96 5.26
CA ILE A 111 0.48 13.99 4.32
C ILE A 111 -0.96 14.41 4.61
N GLU A 112 -1.24 15.69 4.58
CA GLU A 112 -2.61 16.20 4.56
C GLU A 112 -3.13 16.10 3.12
N ILE A 113 -4.01 15.12 2.86
CA ILE A 113 -4.56 14.87 1.52
C ILE A 113 -5.71 15.83 1.23
N VAL A 114 -6.55 16.07 2.22
CA VAL A 114 -7.62 17.06 2.20
C VAL A 114 -7.67 17.76 3.56
N PRO A 115 -8.20 18.98 3.68
CA PRO A 115 -8.26 19.69 4.95
C PRO A 115 -8.80 18.83 6.10
N GLY A 116 -8.01 18.66 7.15
CA GLY A 116 -8.34 17.87 8.33
C GLY A 116 -8.18 16.34 8.19
N ALA A 117 -7.68 15.84 7.05
CA ALA A 117 -7.39 14.42 6.87
C ALA A 117 -5.89 14.21 6.57
N VAL A 118 -5.13 14.03 7.62
CA VAL A 118 -3.71 13.63 7.56
C VAL A 118 -3.63 12.12 7.57
N LEU A 119 -2.95 11.55 6.55
CA LEU A 119 -2.77 10.10 6.40
C LEU A 119 -1.30 9.75 6.27
N ARG A 120 -0.89 8.67 6.95
CA ARG A 120 0.46 8.12 6.88
C ARG A 120 0.54 7.12 5.73
N THR A 121 1.14 7.53 4.61
CA THR A 121 1.29 6.68 3.42
C THR A 121 2.70 6.13 3.28
N CYS A 122 2.84 4.97 2.65
CA CYS A 122 4.14 4.45 2.22
C CYS A 122 4.85 5.43 1.27
N SER A 123 6.12 5.20 0.96
CA SER A 123 6.89 5.96 -0.03
C SER A 123 6.40 5.70 -1.46
N ALA A 124 6.89 6.48 -2.42
CA ALA A 124 6.58 6.24 -3.84
C ALA A 124 7.18 4.91 -4.32
N GLU A 125 8.38 4.60 -3.88
CA GLU A 125 9.09 3.36 -4.17
C GLU A 125 8.34 2.14 -3.62
N ASP A 126 7.94 2.21 -2.35
CA ASP A 126 7.18 1.13 -1.70
C ASP A 126 5.84 0.89 -2.39
N LEU A 127 5.17 1.97 -2.82
CA LEU A 127 3.93 1.86 -3.59
C LEU A 127 4.17 1.12 -4.91
N ILE A 128 5.25 1.43 -5.63
CA ILE A 128 5.61 0.73 -6.86
C ILE A 128 5.86 -0.75 -6.57
N VAL A 129 6.60 -1.09 -5.52
CA VAL A 129 6.89 -2.47 -5.13
C VAL A 129 5.61 -3.23 -4.77
N HIS A 130 4.72 -2.66 -3.93
CA HIS A 130 3.42 -3.27 -3.60
C HIS A 130 2.59 -3.55 -4.85
N LYS A 131 2.53 -2.59 -5.78
CA LYS A 131 1.75 -2.71 -7.01
C LYS A 131 2.35 -3.71 -7.99
N ALA A 132 3.67 -3.71 -8.17
CA ALA A 132 4.37 -4.68 -9.01
C ALA A 132 4.19 -6.11 -8.48
N PHE A 133 4.22 -6.29 -7.16
CA PHE A 133 3.96 -7.58 -6.51
C PHE A 133 2.51 -8.06 -6.72
N ALA A 134 1.52 -7.17 -6.62
CA ALA A 134 0.11 -7.48 -6.91
C ALA A 134 -0.12 -7.78 -8.40
N SER A 135 0.60 -7.10 -9.29
CA SER A 135 0.72 -7.37 -10.74
C SER A 135 -0.60 -7.38 -11.52
N ARG A 136 -1.63 -6.66 -11.05
CA ARG A 136 -2.89 -6.50 -11.78
C ARG A 136 -2.74 -5.49 -12.92
N PRO A 137 -3.52 -5.55 -13.99
CA PRO A 137 -3.42 -4.59 -15.10
C PRO A 137 -3.47 -3.13 -14.67
N GLN A 138 -4.35 -2.78 -13.71
CA GLN A 138 -4.46 -1.42 -13.19
C GLN A 138 -3.24 -0.99 -12.37
N ASP A 139 -2.57 -1.93 -11.69
CA ASP A 139 -1.39 -1.61 -10.89
C ASP A 139 -0.23 -1.13 -11.77
N TRP A 140 -0.07 -1.68 -12.97
CA TRP A 140 0.95 -1.25 -13.92
C TRP A 140 0.67 0.14 -14.51
N VAL A 141 -0.60 0.50 -14.69
CA VAL A 141 -1.00 1.87 -15.07
C VAL A 141 -0.69 2.86 -13.94
N ASP A 142 -1.00 2.48 -12.71
CA ASP A 142 -0.71 3.31 -11.54
C ASP A 142 0.81 3.50 -11.36
N ILE A 143 1.62 2.44 -11.54
CA ILE A 143 3.10 2.50 -11.49
C ILE A 143 3.64 3.50 -12.53
N GLU A 144 3.18 3.41 -13.78
CA GLU A 144 3.56 4.36 -14.83
C GLU A 144 3.21 5.79 -14.41
N GLY A 145 2.02 6.00 -13.85
CA GLY A 145 1.59 7.30 -13.32
C GLY A 145 2.48 7.82 -12.19
N VAL A 146 2.97 6.95 -11.29
CA VAL A 146 3.93 7.33 -10.25
C VAL A 146 5.26 7.74 -10.87
N ILE A 147 5.84 6.94 -11.75
CA ILE A 147 7.12 7.23 -12.41
C ILE A 147 7.06 8.56 -13.17
N LEU A 148 6.00 8.79 -13.94
CA LEU A 148 5.80 10.04 -14.69
C LEU A 148 5.68 11.24 -13.77
N LYS A 149 4.90 11.16 -12.68
CA LYS A 149 4.69 12.27 -11.74
C LYS A 149 5.97 12.59 -10.96
N GLN A 150 6.74 11.57 -10.57
CA GLN A 150 8.03 11.74 -9.91
C GLN A 150 9.17 12.08 -10.90
N ARG A 151 8.91 12.08 -12.20
CA ARG A 151 9.89 12.31 -13.28
C ARG A 151 11.13 11.41 -13.14
N GLY A 152 10.93 10.16 -12.73
CA GLY A 152 12.01 9.20 -12.52
C GLY A 152 12.92 9.49 -11.32
N VAL A 153 12.61 10.50 -10.50
CA VAL A 153 13.38 10.81 -9.27
C VAL A 153 12.90 9.88 -8.16
N LEU A 154 13.44 8.68 -8.14
CA LEU A 154 13.11 7.59 -7.22
C LEU A 154 14.41 6.95 -6.70
N ALA A 155 14.36 6.34 -5.52
CA ALA A 155 15.45 5.53 -4.97
C ALA A 155 15.49 4.15 -5.66
N TRP A 156 15.88 4.12 -6.93
CA TRP A 156 15.81 2.93 -7.80
C TRP A 156 16.55 1.71 -7.25
N SER A 157 17.73 1.91 -6.66
CA SER A 157 18.49 0.79 -6.07
C SER A 157 17.72 0.08 -4.97
N GLN A 158 17.06 0.85 -4.08
CA GLN A 158 16.18 0.28 -3.04
C GLN A 158 15.00 -0.44 -3.65
N LEU A 159 14.31 0.20 -4.61
CA LEU A 159 13.13 -0.35 -5.29
C LEU A 159 13.46 -1.70 -5.96
N TRP A 160 14.58 -1.78 -6.69
CA TRP A 160 15.01 -3.02 -7.34
C TRP A 160 15.37 -4.11 -6.33
N THR A 161 16.06 -3.75 -5.23
CA THR A 161 16.40 -4.70 -4.16
C THR A 161 15.13 -5.30 -3.55
N ASP A 162 14.20 -4.44 -3.10
CA ASP A 162 12.96 -4.87 -2.46
C ASP A 162 12.10 -5.73 -3.41
N LEU A 163 11.99 -5.31 -4.69
CA LEU A 163 11.21 -6.05 -5.67
C LEU A 163 11.85 -7.40 -6.06
N ALA A 164 13.18 -7.47 -6.15
CA ALA A 164 13.88 -8.70 -6.45
C ALA A 164 13.70 -9.75 -5.33
N GLU A 165 13.77 -9.33 -4.07
CA GLU A 165 13.52 -10.20 -2.92
C GLU A 165 12.08 -10.75 -2.93
N LEU A 166 11.09 -9.91 -3.16
CA LEU A 166 9.69 -10.33 -3.24
C LEU A 166 9.42 -11.20 -4.47
N SER A 167 10.05 -10.91 -5.61
CA SER A 167 9.99 -11.74 -6.82
C SER A 167 10.53 -13.15 -6.57
N ALA A 168 11.65 -13.26 -5.86
CA ALA A 168 12.22 -14.55 -5.48
C ALA A 168 11.31 -15.35 -4.56
N LEU A 169 10.69 -14.68 -3.56
CA LEU A 169 9.74 -15.31 -2.64
C LEU A 169 8.49 -15.81 -3.35
N LYS A 170 7.97 -15.05 -4.32
CA LYS A 170 6.78 -15.42 -5.11
C LYS A 170 7.08 -16.45 -6.19
N GLY A 171 8.36 -16.57 -6.60
CA GLY A 171 8.77 -17.41 -7.72
C GLY A 171 8.36 -16.85 -9.09
N GLU A 172 8.11 -15.53 -9.18
CA GLU A 172 7.64 -14.85 -10.39
C GLU A 172 8.63 -13.77 -10.83
N VAL A 173 9.40 -14.03 -11.87
CA VAL A 173 10.36 -13.07 -12.43
C VAL A 173 9.71 -12.05 -13.36
N ALA A 174 8.56 -12.37 -13.93
CA ALA A 174 7.86 -11.55 -14.92
C ALA A 174 7.55 -10.12 -14.44
N MET A 175 7.39 -9.90 -13.13
CA MET A 175 7.14 -8.55 -12.60
C MET A 175 8.33 -7.61 -12.77
N LEU A 176 9.56 -8.13 -12.72
CA LEU A 176 10.77 -7.34 -12.96
C LEU A 176 10.86 -6.88 -14.42
N GLU A 177 10.59 -7.80 -15.34
CA GLU A 177 10.59 -7.51 -16.78
C GLU A 177 9.47 -6.51 -17.15
N THR A 178 8.29 -6.67 -16.54
CA THR A 178 7.17 -5.76 -16.77
C THR A 178 7.49 -4.36 -16.25
N LEU A 179 8.14 -4.25 -15.09
CA LEU A 179 8.56 -2.94 -14.56
C LEU A 179 9.56 -2.25 -15.51
N GLU A 180 10.54 -2.97 -16.07
CA GLU A 180 11.46 -2.42 -17.07
C GLU A 180 10.73 -1.87 -18.31
N GLN A 181 9.71 -2.60 -18.78
CA GLN A 181 8.88 -2.13 -19.91
C GLN A 181 8.12 -0.86 -19.56
N VAL A 182 7.57 -0.76 -18.32
CA VAL A 182 6.89 0.44 -17.83
C VAL A 182 7.86 1.63 -17.75
N ILE A 183 9.07 1.41 -17.21
CA ILE A 183 10.13 2.42 -17.15
C ILE A 183 10.48 2.93 -18.55
N THR A 184 10.73 2.00 -19.49
CA THR A 184 11.04 2.34 -20.89
C THR A 184 9.92 3.18 -21.55
N ARG A 185 8.65 2.90 -21.24
CA ARG A 185 7.53 3.74 -21.72
C ARG A 185 7.54 5.13 -21.12
N ALA A 186 7.77 5.22 -19.79
CA ALA A 186 7.81 6.50 -19.10
C ALA A 186 8.95 7.39 -19.62
N GLU A 187 10.13 6.83 -19.89
CA GLU A 187 11.27 7.55 -20.46
C GLU A 187 11.00 8.18 -21.82
N ARG A 188 10.14 7.57 -22.64
CA ARG A 188 9.70 8.18 -23.92
C ARG A 188 8.90 9.47 -23.72
N VAL A 189 8.31 9.65 -22.54
CA VAL A 189 7.47 10.83 -22.21
C VAL A 189 8.26 11.89 -21.48
N VAL A 190 9.04 11.52 -20.47
CA VAL A 190 9.74 12.49 -19.59
C VAL A 190 11.23 12.62 -19.88
N GLY A 191 11.77 11.83 -20.80
CA GLY A 191 13.20 11.73 -21.09
C GLY A 191 13.89 10.66 -20.23
N PRO A 192 15.13 10.27 -20.59
CA PRO A 192 15.86 9.24 -19.89
C PRO A 192 16.23 9.67 -18.45
N PHE A 193 16.23 8.71 -17.52
CA PHE A 193 16.65 8.89 -16.14
C PHE A 193 17.42 7.65 -15.63
N ALA A 194 18.24 7.84 -14.59
CA ALA A 194 19.01 6.74 -14.03
C ALA A 194 18.11 5.81 -13.21
N HIS A 195 17.97 4.57 -13.63
CA HIS A 195 17.15 3.54 -12.98
C HIS A 195 17.86 2.18 -12.92
N ALA A 196 19.20 2.17 -12.89
CA ALA A 196 19.97 0.93 -12.89
C ALA A 196 19.53 -0.01 -11.75
N ARG A 197 19.46 -1.31 -12.09
CA ARG A 197 19.28 -2.41 -11.13
C ARG A 197 20.47 -2.53 -10.18
#